data_22846dd93e1686f5ad020312895886ec
#
_entry.id   22846dd93e1686f5ad020312895886ec
#
_cell.length_a   1.000
_cell.length_b   1.000
_cell.length_c   1.000
_cell.angle_alpha   90.00
_cell.angle_beta   90.00
_cell.angle_gamma   90.00
#
_symmetry.space_group_name_H-M   'P 1'
#
loop_
_entity.id
_entity.type
_entity.pdbx_description
1 polymer ?
#
loop_
_entity_poly.entity_id
_entity_poly.type
_entity_poly.pdbx_seq_one_letter_code
_entity_poly.pdbx_strand_id
1 'polypeptide(L)'
;MSSRSDTSSSRSVDESRRGLDPGSDRRFLAALILLGGTYVSLLLAMVVADLFYTTPGHLWHALGSPEIRYAIRLSLLSCTLTTLLSLWVAVPIGYLMARFEFPGRAFLDALLDIPIVLPPLVIGLSLLILFQTAPLRALETVFPVTYAVPSVILAQFMVACAFAVRTLRTTFAQINPRQEQVAMTLGCNRAQAFWRVVLPAARPGILTAATLAWARALGEFGPILVFSGATRMKTEVLPTTVFLELSVGRLEAAVAVSLLMMGSAVVALLLVRTWGGTGLGGGTSFQHK
;
A
#
# COMPACT_ATOMS: atom_id res chain seq x y z
N MET A 1 -61.81 41.12 18.17
CA MET A 1 -61.22 40.88 16.84
C MET A 1 -59.74 40.61 17.01
N SER A 2 -59.33 39.45 16.67
CA SER A 2 -58.02 38.92 16.22
C SER A 2 -57.53 37.74 17.04
N SER A 3 -57.81 36.56 16.55
CA SER A 3 -57.06 35.35 16.89
C SER A 3 -56.95 34.51 15.58
N ARG A 4 -55.94 34.77 14.78
CA ARG A 4 -55.60 33.96 13.60
C ARG A 4 -54.14 34.22 13.21
N SER A 5 -53.16 33.59 13.89
CA SER A 5 -51.77 33.53 13.38
C SER A 5 -50.89 32.43 13.94
N ASP A 6 -51.40 31.43 14.70
CA ASP A 6 -50.55 30.41 15.32
C ASP A 6 -50.63 28.98 14.73
N THR A 7 -51.29 28.77 13.60
CA THR A 7 -51.49 27.43 13.02
C THR A 7 -50.55 27.12 11.84
N SER A 8 -49.71 28.05 11.37
CA SER A 8 -48.80 27.83 10.23
C SER A 8 -47.42 27.33 10.62
N SER A 9 -46.97 27.64 11.85
CA SER A 9 -45.64 27.24 12.32
C SER A 9 -45.53 25.76 12.75
N SER A 10 -46.61 25.20 13.22
CA SER A 10 -46.60 23.79 13.66
C SER A 10 -46.68 22.76 12.50
N ARG A 11 -47.16 23.17 11.32
CA ARG A 11 -47.21 22.29 10.15
C ARG A 11 -45.84 22.12 9.44
N SER A 12 -45.01 23.13 9.44
CA SER A 12 -43.68 23.05 8.79
C SER A 12 -42.64 22.23 9.56
N VAL A 13 -42.82 22.05 10.87
CA VAL A 13 -41.93 21.24 11.71
C VAL A 13 -42.30 19.75 11.61
N ASP A 14 -43.54 19.43 11.32
CA ASP A 14 -44.02 18.06 11.20
C ASP A 14 -43.77 17.44 9.82
N GLU A 15 -43.68 18.28 8.76
CA GLU A 15 -43.31 17.82 7.42
C GLU A 15 -41.81 17.46 7.28
N SER A 16 -40.91 18.04 8.09
CA SER A 16 -39.49 17.70 8.07
C SER A 16 -39.17 16.39 8.77
N ARG A 17 -40.10 15.82 9.53
CA ARG A 17 -39.95 14.50 10.20
C ARG A 17 -40.47 13.32 9.40
N ARG A 18 -41.09 13.54 8.22
CA ARG A 18 -41.64 12.47 7.37
C ARG A 18 -40.62 11.80 6.43
N GLY A 19 -39.33 11.99 6.63
CA GLY A 19 -38.28 11.55 5.69
C GLY A 19 -37.47 10.32 6.06
N LEU A 20 -37.73 9.65 7.17
CA LEU A 20 -36.98 8.45 7.54
C LEU A 20 -37.94 7.26 7.69
N ASP A 21 -38.22 6.60 6.58
CA ASP A 21 -38.94 5.34 6.55
C ASP A 21 -38.03 4.22 7.06
N PRO A 22 -38.23 3.68 8.30
CA PRO A 22 -37.35 2.65 8.89
C PRO A 22 -37.24 1.39 8.03
N GLY A 23 -38.19 1.19 7.13
CA GLY A 23 -38.20 0.07 6.19
C GLY A 23 -37.27 0.29 4.99
N SER A 24 -37.04 1.55 4.57
CA SER A 24 -36.10 1.91 3.51
C SER A 24 -34.66 1.72 3.97
N ASP A 25 -34.34 2.14 5.20
CA ASP A 25 -33.00 2.02 5.78
C ASP A 25 -32.60 0.54 5.98
N ARG A 26 -33.56 -0.30 6.40
CA ARG A 26 -33.31 -1.74 6.53
C ARG A 26 -33.06 -2.43 5.20
N ARG A 27 -33.80 -2.08 4.16
CA ARG A 27 -33.57 -2.62 2.80
C ARG A 27 -32.26 -2.15 2.21
N PHE A 28 -31.92 -0.89 2.40
CA PHE A 28 -30.64 -0.32 2.00
C PHE A 28 -29.46 -1.00 2.72
N LEU A 29 -29.54 -1.12 4.05
CA LEU A 29 -28.53 -1.81 4.84
C LEU A 29 -28.40 -3.30 4.46
N ALA A 30 -29.52 -4.00 4.25
CA ALA A 30 -29.52 -5.37 3.78
C ALA A 30 -28.87 -5.53 2.41
N ALA A 31 -29.12 -4.62 1.47
CA ALA A 31 -28.47 -4.61 0.16
C ALA A 31 -26.94 -4.37 0.26
N LEU A 32 -26.50 -3.46 1.13
CA LEU A 32 -25.08 -3.21 1.38
C LEU A 32 -24.39 -4.43 2.03
N ILE A 33 -25.05 -5.05 3.02
CA ILE A 33 -24.52 -6.25 3.68
C ILE A 33 -24.48 -7.43 2.70
N LEU A 34 -25.49 -7.59 1.85
CA LEU A 34 -25.51 -8.65 0.84
C LEU A 34 -24.35 -8.46 -0.15
N LEU A 35 -24.22 -7.26 -0.72
CA LEU A 35 -23.19 -6.97 -1.72
C LEU A 35 -21.79 -7.06 -1.12
N GLY A 36 -21.55 -6.41 0.03
CA GLY A 36 -20.26 -6.46 0.72
C GLY A 36 -19.95 -7.86 1.26
N GLY A 37 -20.97 -8.55 1.81
CA GLY A 37 -20.85 -9.90 2.32
C GLY A 37 -20.52 -10.92 1.23
N THR A 38 -21.06 -10.76 0.02
CA THR A 38 -20.73 -11.62 -1.13
C THR A 38 -19.24 -11.52 -1.48
N TYR A 39 -18.67 -10.32 -1.51
CA TYR A 39 -17.25 -10.14 -1.77
C TYR A 39 -16.38 -10.74 -0.67
N VAL A 40 -16.71 -10.48 0.59
CA VAL A 40 -15.97 -11.03 1.74
C VAL A 40 -16.07 -12.55 1.77
N SER A 41 -17.27 -13.13 1.50
CA SER A 41 -17.45 -14.59 1.45
C SER A 41 -16.63 -15.23 0.31
N LEU A 42 -16.50 -14.57 -0.84
CA LEU A 42 -15.66 -15.05 -1.94
C LEU A 42 -14.17 -15.07 -1.54
N LEU A 43 -13.68 -14.02 -0.87
CA LEU A 43 -12.31 -13.99 -0.36
C LEU A 43 -12.05 -15.09 0.67
N LEU A 44 -12.99 -15.28 1.61
CA LEU A 44 -12.89 -16.34 2.60
C LEU A 44 -12.94 -17.73 1.95
N ALA A 45 -13.83 -17.93 0.98
CA ALA A 45 -13.93 -19.19 0.25
C ALA A 45 -12.64 -19.53 -0.50
N MET A 46 -11.97 -18.53 -1.10
CA MET A 46 -10.68 -18.71 -1.77
C MET A 46 -9.60 -19.17 -0.77
N VAL A 47 -9.46 -18.49 0.37
CA VAL A 47 -8.48 -18.86 1.41
C VAL A 47 -8.79 -20.24 1.99
N VAL A 48 -10.06 -20.53 2.24
CA VAL A 48 -10.51 -21.83 2.75
C VAL A 48 -10.23 -22.94 1.73
N ALA A 49 -10.46 -22.70 0.44
CA ALA A 49 -10.15 -23.67 -0.61
C ALA A 49 -8.66 -23.99 -0.64
N ASP A 50 -7.77 -22.99 -0.56
CA ASP A 50 -6.32 -23.17 -0.49
C ASP A 50 -5.90 -23.98 0.76
N LEU A 51 -6.53 -23.72 1.91
CA LEU A 51 -6.28 -24.45 3.15
C LEU A 51 -6.73 -25.91 3.08
N PHE A 52 -7.88 -26.20 2.44
CA PHE A 52 -8.36 -27.57 2.25
C PHE A 52 -7.53 -28.35 1.21
N TYR A 53 -7.02 -27.65 0.19
CA TYR A 53 -6.17 -28.28 -0.83
C TYR A 53 -4.78 -28.67 -0.28
N THR A 54 -4.31 -27.94 0.72
CA THR A 54 -2.95 -28.12 1.29
C THR A 54 -3.03 -28.87 2.61
N THR A 55 -2.27 -29.97 2.74
CA THR A 55 -2.10 -30.67 4.02
C THR A 55 -0.97 -30.02 4.83
N PRO A 56 -1.00 -30.11 6.19
CA PRO A 56 0.12 -29.63 7.01
C PRO A 56 1.47 -30.23 6.63
N GLY A 57 1.47 -31.46 6.11
CA GLY A 57 2.68 -32.13 5.61
C GLY A 57 3.30 -31.40 4.40
N HIS A 58 2.49 -30.93 3.46
CA HIS A 58 2.97 -30.18 2.30
C HIS A 58 3.60 -28.84 2.70
N LEU A 59 2.99 -28.12 3.67
CA LEU A 59 3.58 -26.90 4.22
C LEU A 59 4.93 -27.15 4.90
N TRP A 60 5.02 -28.23 5.68
CA TRP A 60 6.25 -28.58 6.36
C TRP A 60 7.35 -28.97 5.38
N HIS A 61 6.99 -29.75 4.36
CA HIS A 61 7.92 -30.12 3.29
C HIS A 61 8.38 -28.90 2.48
N ALA A 62 7.47 -27.99 2.15
CA ALA A 62 7.79 -26.74 1.47
C ALA A 62 8.76 -25.88 2.29
N LEU A 63 8.50 -25.68 3.60
CA LEU A 63 9.40 -24.98 4.50
C LEU A 63 10.74 -25.68 4.70
N GLY A 64 10.79 -26.99 4.48
CA GLY A 64 12.03 -27.79 4.51
C GLY A 64 12.93 -27.54 3.31
N SER A 65 12.40 -27.13 2.16
CA SER A 65 13.18 -26.94 0.94
C SER A 65 14.10 -25.72 1.05
N PRO A 66 15.39 -25.83 0.65
CA PRO A 66 16.34 -24.74 0.71
C PRO A 66 15.93 -23.58 -0.22
N GLU A 67 15.31 -23.88 -1.37
CA GLU A 67 14.87 -22.92 -2.37
C GLU A 67 13.78 -22.01 -1.80
N ILE A 68 12.75 -22.60 -1.18
CA ILE A 68 11.62 -21.83 -0.60
C ILE A 68 12.11 -20.99 0.58
N ARG A 69 12.99 -21.51 1.42
CA ARG A 69 13.59 -20.72 2.51
C ARG A 69 14.41 -19.55 1.99
N TYR A 70 15.14 -19.73 0.90
CA TYR A 70 15.86 -18.64 0.23
C TYR A 70 14.88 -17.60 -0.29
N ALA A 71 13.82 -18.01 -1.00
CA ALA A 71 12.80 -17.14 -1.54
C ALA A 71 12.09 -16.33 -0.44
N ILE A 72 11.76 -16.95 0.71
CA ILE A 72 11.19 -16.26 1.87
C ILE A 72 12.15 -15.16 2.36
N ARG A 73 13.41 -15.49 2.60
CA ARG A 73 14.41 -14.53 3.09
C ARG A 73 14.61 -13.38 2.11
N LEU A 74 14.78 -13.70 0.82
CA LEU A 74 14.96 -12.69 -0.20
C LEU A 74 13.73 -11.79 -0.33
N SER A 75 12.51 -12.35 -0.30
CA SER A 75 11.27 -11.55 -0.35
C SER A 75 11.17 -10.60 0.84
N LEU A 76 11.38 -11.08 2.07
CA LEU A 76 11.30 -10.22 3.26
C LEU A 76 12.36 -9.12 3.25
N LEU A 77 13.59 -9.45 2.89
CA LEU A 77 14.69 -8.47 2.80
C LEU A 77 14.44 -7.45 1.68
N SER A 78 14.10 -7.92 0.48
CA SER A 78 13.87 -7.02 -0.66
C SER A 78 12.66 -6.11 -0.44
N CYS A 79 11.54 -6.63 0.10
CA CYS A 79 10.36 -5.82 0.43
C CYS A 79 10.67 -4.76 1.49
N THR A 80 11.46 -5.11 2.52
CA THR A 80 11.84 -4.16 3.57
C THR A 80 12.76 -3.07 3.03
N LEU A 81 13.81 -3.44 2.26
CA LEU A 81 14.69 -2.46 1.62
C LEU A 81 13.95 -1.57 0.64
N THR A 82 13.11 -2.16 -0.20
CA THR A 82 12.22 -1.43 -1.13
C THR A 82 11.34 -0.42 -0.40
N THR A 83 10.74 -0.83 0.73
CA THR A 83 9.89 0.06 1.52
C THR A 83 10.68 1.24 2.10
N LEU A 84 11.85 0.99 2.65
CA LEU A 84 12.72 2.06 3.18
C LEU A 84 13.14 3.04 2.09
N LEU A 85 13.57 2.54 0.93
CA LEU A 85 13.90 3.36 -0.22
C LEU A 85 12.69 4.14 -0.75
N SER A 86 11.54 3.50 -0.80
CA SER A 86 10.28 4.14 -1.23
C SER A 86 9.89 5.27 -0.29
N LEU A 87 9.97 5.09 1.02
CA LEU A 87 9.68 6.15 1.98
C LEU A 87 10.70 7.28 1.90
N TRP A 88 11.99 6.96 1.74
CA TRP A 88 13.04 7.96 1.62
C TRP A 88 12.80 8.91 0.44
N VAL A 89 12.31 8.39 -0.68
CA VAL A 89 11.95 9.17 -1.87
C VAL A 89 10.55 9.79 -1.77
N ALA A 90 9.58 9.03 -1.24
CA ALA A 90 8.18 9.45 -1.22
C ALA A 90 7.90 10.57 -0.21
N VAL A 91 8.64 10.63 0.92
CA VAL A 91 8.47 11.70 1.92
C VAL A 91 8.75 13.09 1.31
N PRO A 92 9.92 13.36 0.71
CA PRO A 92 10.17 14.67 0.11
C PRO A 92 9.26 14.97 -1.08
N ILE A 93 9.01 14.00 -1.96
CA ILE A 93 8.12 14.21 -3.11
C ILE A 93 6.69 14.49 -2.65
N GLY A 94 6.16 13.69 -1.72
CA GLY A 94 4.82 13.86 -1.18
C GLY A 94 4.62 15.23 -0.49
N TYR A 95 5.61 15.68 0.29
CA TYR A 95 5.61 16.99 0.91
C TYR A 95 5.67 18.12 -0.13
N LEU A 96 6.58 18.03 -1.11
CA LEU A 96 6.69 18.97 -2.21
C LEU A 96 5.36 19.11 -2.95
N MET A 97 4.77 17.99 -3.34
CA MET A 97 3.49 17.96 -4.07
C MET A 97 2.30 18.44 -3.25
N ALA A 98 2.35 18.36 -1.92
CA ALA A 98 1.27 18.81 -1.05
C ALA A 98 1.35 20.30 -0.71
N ARG A 99 2.56 20.90 -0.65
CA ARG A 99 2.79 22.24 -0.11
C ARG A 99 3.14 23.31 -1.14
N PHE A 100 3.65 22.89 -2.30
CA PHE A 100 4.15 23.85 -3.29
C PHE A 100 3.39 23.74 -4.60
N GLU A 101 3.10 24.91 -5.17
CA GLU A 101 2.64 25.04 -6.53
C GLU A 101 3.81 25.51 -7.39
N PHE A 102 4.10 24.76 -8.44
CA PHE A 102 5.20 25.05 -9.36
C PHE A 102 4.81 24.68 -10.80
N PRO A 103 5.39 25.34 -11.80
CA PRO A 103 5.14 25.00 -13.20
C PRO A 103 5.59 23.55 -13.46
N GLY A 104 4.75 22.77 -14.15
CA GLY A 104 5.02 21.34 -14.40
C GLY A 104 4.52 20.37 -13.31
N ARG A 105 3.89 20.85 -12.21
CA ARG A 105 3.32 19.99 -11.16
C ARG A 105 2.35 18.94 -11.71
N ALA A 106 1.47 19.33 -12.64
CA ALA A 106 0.53 18.40 -13.27
C ALA A 106 1.23 17.32 -14.11
N PHE A 107 2.31 17.66 -14.79
CA PHE A 107 3.12 16.69 -15.53
C PHE A 107 3.84 15.72 -14.59
N LEU A 108 4.43 16.23 -13.50
CA LEU A 108 5.08 15.39 -12.49
C LEU A 108 4.06 14.46 -11.81
N ASP A 109 2.85 14.95 -11.55
CA ASP A 109 1.75 14.16 -10.99
C ASP A 109 1.38 12.99 -11.91
N ALA A 110 1.19 13.26 -13.20
CA ALA A 110 0.92 12.25 -14.21
C ALA A 110 2.08 11.25 -14.34
N LEU A 111 3.32 11.72 -14.31
CA LEU A 111 4.52 10.86 -14.36
C LEU A 111 4.61 9.89 -13.17
N LEU A 112 4.30 10.37 -11.97
CA LEU A 112 4.29 9.57 -10.75
C LEU A 112 3.16 8.53 -10.73
N ASP A 113 2.08 8.76 -11.47
CA ASP A 113 0.98 7.81 -11.60
C ASP A 113 1.22 6.73 -12.67
N ILE A 114 2.19 6.92 -13.58
CA ILE A 114 2.52 5.94 -14.63
C ILE A 114 2.72 4.52 -14.08
N PRO A 115 3.54 4.28 -13.03
CA PRO A 115 3.76 2.92 -12.52
C PRO A 115 2.51 2.28 -11.88
N ILE A 116 1.49 3.07 -11.55
CA ILE A 116 0.21 2.59 -11.00
C ILE A 116 -0.70 2.09 -12.13
N VAL A 117 -0.66 2.76 -13.28
CA VAL A 117 -1.57 2.52 -14.43
C VAL A 117 -1.00 1.47 -15.38
N LEU A 118 0.32 1.45 -15.57
CA LEU A 118 0.95 0.52 -16.50
C LEU A 118 0.84 -0.93 -16.03
N PRO A 119 0.63 -1.88 -16.96
CA PRO A 119 0.76 -3.30 -16.64
C PRO A 119 2.15 -3.59 -16.06
N PRO A 120 2.24 -4.35 -14.96
CA PRO A 120 3.51 -4.59 -14.27
C PRO A 120 4.61 -5.16 -15.18
N LEU A 121 4.28 -6.05 -16.12
CA LEU A 121 5.23 -6.59 -17.10
C LEU A 121 5.90 -5.51 -17.96
N VAL A 122 5.15 -4.47 -18.33
CA VAL A 122 5.68 -3.35 -19.13
C VAL A 122 6.73 -2.58 -18.34
N ILE A 123 6.54 -2.39 -17.03
CA ILE A 123 7.53 -1.73 -16.18
C ILE A 123 8.84 -2.54 -16.16
N GLY A 124 8.75 -3.85 -16.04
CA GLY A 124 9.92 -4.75 -16.09
C GLY A 124 10.66 -4.67 -17.41
N LEU A 125 9.92 -4.67 -18.53
CA LEU A 125 10.48 -4.53 -19.87
C LEU A 125 11.15 -3.17 -20.05
N SER A 126 10.50 -2.09 -19.60
CA SER A 126 11.06 -0.74 -19.68
C SER A 126 12.35 -0.61 -18.86
N LEU A 127 12.42 -1.21 -17.68
CA LEU A 127 13.65 -1.28 -16.88
C LEU A 127 14.74 -2.06 -17.61
N LEU A 128 14.41 -3.21 -18.19
CA LEU A 128 15.38 -4.00 -18.94
C LEU A 128 15.95 -3.23 -20.13
N ILE A 129 15.10 -2.53 -20.90
CA ILE A 129 15.53 -1.67 -22.00
C ILE A 129 16.40 -0.51 -21.49
N LEU A 130 16.00 0.12 -20.39
CA LEU A 130 16.73 1.22 -19.79
C LEU A 130 18.17 0.80 -19.44
N PHE A 131 18.35 -0.38 -18.85
CA PHE A 131 19.69 -0.91 -18.51
C PHE A 131 20.50 -1.38 -19.73
N GLN A 132 19.90 -1.51 -20.91
CA GLN A 132 20.63 -1.74 -22.18
C GLN A 132 21.16 -0.43 -22.80
N THR A 133 20.77 0.75 -22.29
CA THR A 133 21.29 2.04 -22.78
C THR A 133 22.76 2.21 -22.39
N ALA A 134 23.53 2.91 -23.24
CA ALA A 134 24.98 3.03 -23.08
C ALA A 134 25.46 3.46 -21.68
N PRO A 135 24.87 4.48 -21.00
CA PRO A 135 25.36 4.91 -19.68
C PRO A 135 25.11 3.85 -18.60
N LEU A 136 23.95 3.17 -18.60
CA LEU A 136 23.63 2.18 -17.57
C LEU A 136 24.30 0.83 -17.85
N ARG A 137 24.51 0.50 -19.12
CA ARG A 137 25.32 -0.67 -19.51
C ARG A 137 26.77 -0.52 -19.06
N ALA A 138 27.35 0.67 -19.11
CA ALA A 138 28.65 0.93 -18.56
C ALA A 138 28.68 0.78 -17.02
N LEU A 139 27.62 1.19 -16.33
CA LEU A 139 27.48 0.96 -14.89
C LEU A 139 27.41 -0.54 -14.56
N GLU A 140 26.74 -1.35 -15.37
CA GLU A 140 26.61 -2.79 -15.16
C GLU A 140 27.93 -3.56 -15.26
N THR A 141 28.95 -3.03 -15.95
CA THR A 141 30.29 -3.62 -15.98
C THR A 141 30.98 -3.57 -14.62
N VAL A 142 30.65 -2.57 -13.79
CA VAL A 142 31.22 -2.37 -12.44
C VAL A 142 30.28 -2.94 -11.37
N PHE A 143 28.99 -2.73 -11.54
CA PHE A 143 27.97 -3.15 -10.58
C PHE A 143 26.82 -3.88 -11.30
N PRO A 144 26.83 -5.24 -11.28
CA PRO A 144 25.80 -6.02 -11.96
C PRO A 144 24.44 -5.84 -11.28
N VAL A 145 23.50 -5.22 -12.00
CA VAL A 145 22.11 -4.98 -11.55
C VAL A 145 21.18 -5.99 -12.19
N THR A 146 21.16 -6.09 -13.51
CA THR A 146 20.24 -6.95 -14.27
C THR A 146 20.47 -8.43 -13.93
N TYR A 147 19.38 -9.17 -13.73
CA TYR A 147 19.40 -10.58 -13.31
C TYR A 147 20.14 -10.87 -12.00
N ALA A 148 20.19 -9.88 -11.09
CA ALA A 148 20.80 -9.98 -9.77
C ALA A 148 19.83 -9.44 -8.68
N VAL A 149 20.17 -9.62 -7.41
CA VAL A 149 19.32 -9.15 -6.30
C VAL A 149 18.96 -7.65 -6.36
N PRO A 150 19.87 -6.74 -6.79
CA PRO A 150 19.49 -5.33 -6.94
C PRO A 150 18.36 -5.08 -7.93
N SER A 151 18.22 -5.90 -9.00
CA SER A 151 17.11 -5.77 -9.94
C SER A 151 15.77 -6.11 -9.30
N VAL A 152 15.73 -7.07 -8.36
CA VAL A 152 14.50 -7.40 -7.61
C VAL A 152 14.04 -6.19 -6.81
N ILE A 153 14.96 -5.55 -6.08
CA ILE A 153 14.66 -4.36 -5.26
C ILE A 153 14.21 -3.20 -6.14
N LEU A 154 14.89 -2.97 -7.27
CA LEU A 154 14.56 -1.89 -8.19
C LEU A 154 13.20 -2.11 -8.87
N ALA A 155 12.90 -3.34 -9.29
CA ALA A 155 11.61 -3.70 -9.86
C ALA A 155 10.45 -3.46 -8.88
N GLN A 156 10.61 -3.89 -7.63
CA GLN A 156 9.67 -3.63 -6.55
C GLN A 156 9.54 -2.14 -6.25
N PHE A 157 10.68 -1.42 -6.20
CA PHE A 157 10.73 0.00 -5.88
C PHE A 157 9.94 0.85 -6.88
N MET A 158 10.04 0.60 -8.17
CA MET A 158 9.34 1.38 -9.19
C MET A 158 7.83 1.43 -8.96
N VAL A 159 7.26 0.32 -8.52
CA VAL A 159 5.82 0.24 -8.26
C VAL A 159 5.48 0.71 -6.84
N ALA A 160 6.16 0.20 -5.84
CA ALA A 160 5.88 0.50 -4.43
C ALA A 160 6.05 1.99 -4.09
N CYS A 161 7.05 2.65 -4.67
CA CYS A 161 7.32 4.07 -4.48
C CYS A 161 6.17 4.95 -4.97
N ALA A 162 5.56 4.63 -6.12
CA ALA A 162 4.42 5.38 -6.65
C ALA A 162 3.22 5.38 -5.67
N PHE A 163 2.92 4.21 -5.08
CA PHE A 163 1.88 4.10 -4.04
C PHE A 163 2.24 4.85 -2.76
N ALA A 164 3.51 4.80 -2.34
CA ALA A 164 3.98 5.54 -1.17
C ALA A 164 3.87 7.06 -1.38
N VAL A 165 4.30 7.57 -2.54
CA VAL A 165 4.20 9.00 -2.89
C VAL A 165 2.74 9.47 -2.85
N ARG A 166 1.83 8.72 -3.47
CA ARG A 166 0.41 9.06 -3.50
C ARG A 166 -0.20 9.12 -2.09
N THR A 167 0.12 8.13 -1.25
CA THR A 167 -0.35 8.08 0.14
C THR A 167 0.20 9.24 0.96
N LEU A 168 1.50 9.53 0.84
CA LEU A 168 2.14 10.61 1.60
C LEU A 168 1.71 11.99 1.13
N ARG A 169 1.51 12.19 -0.17
CA ARG A 169 0.91 13.42 -0.70
C ARG A 169 -0.44 13.72 -0.06
N THR A 170 -1.33 12.72 0.00
CA THR A 170 -2.64 12.86 0.65
C THR A 170 -2.48 13.13 2.15
N THR A 171 -1.59 12.42 2.82
CA THR A 171 -1.28 12.62 4.24
C THR A 171 -0.82 14.06 4.52
N PHE A 172 0.16 14.56 3.77
CA PHE A 172 0.66 15.93 3.97
C PHE A 172 -0.38 16.98 3.59
N ALA A 173 -1.25 16.72 2.61
CA ALA A 173 -2.34 17.62 2.24
C ALA A 173 -3.40 17.77 3.36
N GLN A 174 -3.63 16.72 4.15
CA GLN A 174 -4.56 16.73 5.29
C GLN A 174 -4.03 17.46 6.53
N ILE A 175 -2.71 17.61 6.67
CA ILE A 175 -2.10 18.35 7.77
C ILE A 175 -2.32 19.85 7.54
N ASN A 176 -2.89 20.53 8.54
CA ASN A 176 -3.20 21.97 8.43
C ASN A 176 -1.91 22.80 8.25
N PRO A 177 -1.76 23.57 7.15
CA PRO A 177 -0.60 24.41 6.89
C PRO A 177 -0.30 25.44 7.97
N ARG A 178 -1.33 25.85 8.74
CA ARG A 178 -1.16 26.82 9.84
C ARG A 178 -0.22 26.33 10.92
N GLN A 179 -0.14 25.02 11.17
CA GLN A 179 0.79 24.46 12.16
C GLN A 179 2.26 24.75 11.81
N GLU A 180 2.59 24.63 10.51
CA GLU A 180 3.91 24.95 9.98
C GLU A 180 4.18 26.47 10.02
N GLN A 181 3.19 27.29 9.67
CA GLN A 181 3.28 28.76 9.71
C GLN A 181 3.51 29.26 11.15
N VAL A 182 2.79 28.72 12.13
CA VAL A 182 2.97 29.08 13.55
C VAL A 182 4.38 28.71 14.01
N ALA A 183 4.92 27.54 13.64
CA ALA A 183 6.29 27.20 13.98
C ALA A 183 7.31 28.20 13.38
N MET A 184 7.06 28.68 12.17
CA MET A 184 7.93 29.69 11.52
C MET A 184 7.80 31.05 12.20
N THR A 185 6.62 31.48 12.67
CA THR A 185 6.48 32.74 13.45
C THR A 185 7.18 32.67 14.81
N LEU A 186 7.33 31.46 15.37
CA LEU A 186 8.10 31.21 16.61
C LEU A 186 9.61 31.09 16.37
N GLY A 187 10.11 31.43 15.17
CA GLY A 187 11.54 31.48 14.85
C GLY A 187 12.12 30.20 14.23
N CYS A 188 11.29 29.18 13.95
CA CYS A 188 11.76 28.02 13.19
C CYS A 188 11.96 28.38 11.70
N ASN A 189 13.04 27.90 11.10
CA ASN A 189 13.10 27.88 9.65
C ASN A 189 12.23 26.73 9.08
N ARG A 190 11.99 26.75 7.76
CA ARG A 190 11.08 25.78 7.09
C ARG A 190 11.53 24.31 7.29
N ALA A 191 12.84 24.04 7.25
CA ALA A 191 13.34 22.70 7.50
C ALA A 191 13.09 22.25 8.96
N GLN A 192 13.28 23.16 9.92
CA GLN A 192 12.98 22.87 11.33
C GLN A 192 11.48 22.65 11.56
N ALA A 193 10.60 23.45 10.93
CA ALA A 193 9.15 23.25 10.98
C ALA A 193 8.75 21.91 10.36
N PHE A 194 9.35 21.52 9.24
CA PHE A 194 9.13 20.18 8.65
C PHE A 194 9.51 19.05 9.62
N TRP A 195 10.74 19.05 10.15
CA TRP A 195 11.22 17.95 10.99
C TRP A 195 10.55 17.89 12.37
N ARG A 196 10.21 19.05 12.97
CA ARG A 196 9.68 19.13 14.34
C ARG A 196 8.17 19.11 14.41
N VAL A 197 7.46 19.52 13.36
CA VAL A 197 5.99 19.67 13.38
C VAL A 197 5.35 18.78 12.33
N VAL A 198 5.70 18.94 11.05
CA VAL A 198 5.00 18.26 9.95
C VAL A 198 5.28 16.77 9.96
N LEU A 199 6.54 16.36 10.05
CA LEU A 199 6.93 14.95 9.99
C LEU A 199 6.39 14.14 11.17
N PRO A 200 6.44 14.61 12.43
CA PRO A 200 5.78 13.94 13.54
C PRO A 200 4.26 13.85 13.39
N ALA A 201 3.60 14.89 12.88
CA ALA A 201 2.17 14.86 12.61
C ALA A 201 1.81 13.88 11.48
N ALA A 202 2.73 13.65 10.53
CA ALA A 202 2.55 12.71 9.43
C ALA A 202 2.81 11.23 9.80
N ARG A 203 3.29 10.92 11.01
CA ARG A 203 3.66 9.54 11.42
C ARG A 203 2.60 8.48 11.09
N PRO A 204 1.30 8.67 11.37
CA PRO A 204 0.29 7.66 11.03
C PRO A 204 0.20 7.43 9.52
N GLY A 205 0.28 8.48 8.72
CA GLY A 205 0.27 8.37 7.26
C GLY A 205 1.56 7.74 6.70
N ILE A 206 2.72 7.99 7.32
CA ILE A 206 3.99 7.35 6.96
C ILE A 206 3.91 5.83 7.22
N LEU A 207 3.34 5.41 8.36
CA LEU A 207 3.12 4.00 8.65
C LEU A 207 2.16 3.36 7.65
N THR A 208 1.09 4.06 7.27
CA THR A 208 0.17 3.59 6.23
C THR A 208 0.87 3.45 4.88
N ALA A 209 1.68 4.43 4.48
CA ALA A 209 2.47 4.39 3.25
C ALA A 209 3.50 3.26 3.27
N ALA A 210 4.18 3.04 4.40
CA ALA A 210 5.11 1.93 4.60
C ALA A 210 4.43 0.58 4.41
N THR A 211 3.28 0.39 5.06
CA THR A 211 2.51 -0.86 4.97
C THR A 211 2.05 -1.14 3.55
N LEU A 212 1.52 -0.11 2.88
CA LEU A 212 1.05 -0.24 1.50
C LEU A 212 2.21 -0.53 0.54
N ALA A 213 3.34 0.16 0.69
CA ALA A 213 4.53 -0.07 -0.13
C ALA A 213 5.09 -1.48 0.09
N TRP A 214 5.16 -1.96 1.33
CA TRP A 214 5.63 -3.29 1.67
C TRP A 214 4.72 -4.38 1.10
N ALA A 215 3.41 -4.25 1.30
CA ALA A 215 2.44 -5.21 0.76
C ALA A 215 2.46 -5.24 -0.78
N ARG A 216 2.62 -4.06 -1.40
CA ARG A 216 2.72 -3.95 -2.85
C ARG A 216 4.01 -4.58 -3.38
N ALA A 217 5.14 -4.37 -2.70
CA ALA A 217 6.43 -4.99 -3.04
C ALA A 217 6.37 -6.53 -2.91
N LEU A 218 5.71 -7.05 -1.88
CA LEU A 218 5.58 -8.50 -1.66
C LEU A 218 4.79 -9.18 -2.79
N GLY A 219 3.75 -8.52 -3.31
CA GLY A 219 2.94 -9.03 -4.41
C GLY A 219 3.52 -8.79 -5.82
N GLU A 220 4.73 -8.23 -5.92
CA GLU A 220 5.29 -7.89 -7.22
C GLU A 220 5.88 -9.12 -7.93
N PHE A 221 5.30 -9.45 -9.08
CA PHE A 221 5.70 -10.59 -9.89
C PHE A 221 6.20 -10.18 -11.28
N GLY A 222 5.41 -9.40 -12.00
CA GLY A 222 5.63 -9.08 -13.42
C GLY A 222 6.98 -8.43 -13.71
N PRO A 223 7.31 -7.29 -13.08
CA PRO A 223 8.60 -6.63 -13.30
C PRO A 223 9.78 -7.48 -12.88
N ILE A 224 9.64 -8.25 -11.79
CA ILE A 224 10.71 -9.14 -11.31
C ILE A 224 10.96 -10.24 -12.34
N LEU A 225 9.91 -10.86 -12.90
CA LEU A 225 10.05 -11.93 -13.87
C LEU A 225 10.82 -11.48 -15.10
N VAL A 226 10.56 -10.28 -15.62
CA VAL A 226 11.17 -9.76 -16.85
C VAL A 226 12.57 -9.20 -16.59
N PHE A 227 12.73 -8.38 -15.54
CA PHE A 227 13.97 -7.64 -15.30
C PHE A 227 14.99 -8.40 -14.45
N SER A 228 14.52 -9.22 -13.50
CA SER A 228 15.40 -9.97 -12.59
C SER A 228 15.51 -11.45 -12.97
N GLY A 229 14.54 -11.97 -13.73
CA GLY A 229 14.38 -13.40 -13.96
C GLY A 229 13.88 -14.13 -12.70
N ALA A 230 13.46 -15.37 -12.88
CA ALA A 230 13.04 -16.23 -11.77
C ALA A 230 14.08 -17.35 -11.55
N THR A 231 15.34 -16.96 -11.29
CA THR A 231 16.42 -17.93 -11.12
C THR A 231 16.45 -18.47 -9.68
N ARG A 232 16.31 -19.79 -9.53
CA ARG A 232 16.36 -20.46 -8.23
C ARG A 232 17.64 -20.12 -7.48
N MET A 233 17.51 -19.88 -6.18
CA MET A 233 18.62 -19.55 -5.26
C MET A 233 19.40 -18.29 -5.66
N LYS A 234 18.87 -17.41 -6.54
CA LYS A 234 19.53 -16.17 -6.94
C LYS A 234 18.58 -14.95 -6.90
N THR A 235 17.53 -14.95 -7.71
CA THR A 235 16.55 -13.86 -7.81
C THR A 235 15.13 -14.33 -7.53
N GLU A 236 14.98 -15.56 -7.07
CA GLU A 236 13.73 -16.18 -6.73
C GLU A 236 13.12 -15.53 -5.47
N VAL A 237 11.93 -15.00 -5.60
CA VAL A 237 11.09 -14.45 -4.53
C VAL A 237 9.78 -15.22 -4.46
N LEU A 238 9.01 -15.08 -3.37
CA LEU A 238 7.79 -15.86 -3.16
C LEU A 238 6.83 -15.87 -4.36
N PRO A 239 6.48 -14.72 -5.00
CA PRO A 239 5.61 -14.73 -6.18
C PRO A 239 6.20 -15.50 -7.37
N THR A 240 7.51 -15.39 -7.59
CA THR A 240 8.18 -16.14 -8.68
C THR A 240 8.33 -17.61 -8.35
N THR A 241 8.44 -17.99 -7.06
CA THR A 241 8.43 -19.39 -6.63
C THR A 241 7.09 -20.05 -6.95
N VAL A 242 5.96 -19.39 -6.68
CA VAL A 242 4.62 -19.90 -7.05
C VAL A 242 4.59 -20.21 -8.55
N PHE A 243 5.06 -19.26 -9.39
CA PHE A 243 5.11 -19.45 -10.83
C PHE A 243 6.01 -20.63 -11.24
N LEU A 244 7.20 -20.77 -10.65
CA LEU A 244 8.13 -21.87 -10.93
C LEU A 244 7.54 -23.22 -10.54
N GLU A 245 6.90 -23.34 -9.37
CA GLU A 245 6.26 -24.58 -8.93
C GLU A 245 5.09 -24.97 -9.85
N LEU A 246 4.28 -24.00 -10.27
CA LEU A 246 3.20 -24.21 -11.26
C LEU A 246 3.77 -24.66 -12.61
N SER A 247 4.86 -24.06 -13.08
CA SER A 247 5.49 -24.37 -14.36
C SER A 247 6.05 -25.80 -14.42
N VAL A 248 6.44 -26.34 -13.27
CA VAL A 248 6.95 -27.72 -13.12
C VAL A 248 5.80 -28.71 -12.82
N GLY A 249 4.56 -28.24 -12.69
CA GLY A 249 3.39 -29.06 -12.39
C GLY A 249 3.24 -29.47 -10.91
N ARG A 250 3.97 -28.84 -9.99
CA ARG A 250 3.90 -29.10 -8.54
C ARG A 250 2.87 -28.17 -7.87
N LEU A 251 1.59 -28.44 -8.13
CA LEU A 251 0.49 -27.60 -7.66
C LEU A 251 0.43 -27.49 -6.13
N GLU A 252 0.70 -28.60 -5.42
CA GLU A 252 0.70 -28.63 -3.95
C GLU A 252 1.75 -27.68 -3.34
N ALA A 253 2.96 -27.68 -3.92
CA ALA A 253 4.03 -26.77 -3.50
C ALA A 253 3.69 -25.31 -3.83
N ALA A 254 3.10 -25.04 -4.99
CA ALA A 254 2.66 -23.70 -5.37
C ALA A 254 1.61 -23.15 -4.39
N VAL A 255 0.61 -23.96 -4.03
CA VAL A 255 -0.42 -23.57 -3.04
C VAL A 255 0.19 -23.36 -1.66
N ALA A 256 1.13 -24.23 -1.23
CA ALA A 256 1.82 -24.05 0.03
C ALA A 256 2.61 -22.73 0.08
N VAL A 257 3.32 -22.36 -0.98
CA VAL A 257 4.03 -21.08 -1.07
C VAL A 257 3.06 -19.89 -1.11
N SER A 258 1.92 -20.01 -1.79
CA SER A 258 0.86 -18.98 -1.79
C SER A 258 0.30 -18.73 -0.39
N LEU A 259 0.06 -19.78 0.39
CA LEU A 259 -0.37 -19.67 1.80
C LEU A 259 0.71 -19.00 2.67
N LEU A 260 1.99 -19.34 2.46
CA LEU A 260 3.10 -18.66 3.16
C LEU A 260 3.16 -17.16 2.81
N MET A 261 2.93 -16.81 1.54
CA MET A 261 2.89 -15.42 1.10
C MET A 261 1.71 -14.68 1.74
N MET A 262 0.50 -15.26 1.73
CA MET A 262 -0.67 -14.68 2.41
C MET A 262 -0.44 -14.55 3.91
N GLY A 263 0.11 -15.55 4.57
CA GLY A 263 0.45 -15.52 5.99
C GLY A 263 1.44 -14.41 6.32
N SER A 264 2.50 -14.24 5.52
CA SER A 264 3.49 -13.17 5.71
C SER A 264 2.88 -11.79 5.53
N ALA A 265 1.97 -11.61 4.56
CA ALA A 265 1.24 -10.36 4.36
C ALA A 265 0.33 -10.04 5.56
N VAL A 266 -0.43 -11.02 6.05
CA VAL A 266 -1.30 -10.84 7.23
C VAL A 266 -0.48 -10.48 8.47
N VAL A 267 0.63 -11.18 8.73
CA VAL A 267 1.52 -10.88 9.85
C VAL A 267 2.07 -9.45 9.75
N ALA A 268 2.56 -9.04 8.59
CA ALA A 268 3.07 -7.69 8.38
C ALA A 268 2.00 -6.62 8.61
N LEU A 269 0.77 -6.84 8.08
CA LEU A 269 -0.36 -5.94 8.29
C LEU A 269 -0.77 -5.83 9.77
N LEU A 270 -0.78 -6.95 10.49
CA LEU A 270 -1.10 -6.97 11.92
C LEU A 270 -0.03 -6.25 12.74
N LEU A 271 1.26 -6.50 12.47
CA LEU A 271 2.36 -5.80 13.15
C LEU A 271 2.26 -4.28 12.99
N VAL A 272 2.01 -3.79 11.78
CA VAL A 272 1.85 -2.34 11.55
C VAL A 272 0.62 -1.78 12.25
N ARG A 273 -0.50 -2.51 12.26
CA ARG A 273 -1.71 -2.08 12.97
C ARG A 273 -1.51 -2.01 14.48
N THR A 274 -0.82 -2.96 15.09
CA THR A 274 -0.54 -2.95 16.51
C THR A 274 0.40 -1.81 16.90
N TRP A 275 1.39 -1.50 16.06
CA TRP A 275 2.34 -0.39 16.32
C TRP A 275 1.77 0.98 15.94
N GLY A 276 0.88 1.06 14.96
CA GLY A 276 0.19 2.30 14.56
C GLY A 276 -1.02 2.66 15.46
N GLY A 277 -1.67 1.66 16.06
CA GLY A 277 -2.88 1.85 16.87
C GLY A 277 -2.64 2.48 18.25
N THR A 278 -1.43 2.43 18.79
CA THR A 278 -1.09 3.03 20.09
C THR A 278 -1.05 4.57 20.06
N GLY A 279 -1.10 5.19 18.86
CA GLY A 279 -1.10 6.65 18.69
C GLY A 279 -2.48 7.29 18.59
N LEU A 280 -3.57 6.52 18.39
CA LEU A 280 -4.92 7.07 18.18
C LEU A 280 -5.85 7.03 19.42
N GLY A 281 -5.35 6.48 20.55
CA GLY A 281 -6.13 6.33 21.78
C GLY A 281 -6.07 7.51 22.78
N GLY A 282 -5.37 8.59 22.45
CA GLY A 282 -5.11 9.67 23.42
C GLY A 282 -5.66 11.05 23.05
N GLY A 283 -6.93 11.18 22.67
CA GLY A 283 -7.38 12.53 22.38
C GLY A 283 -8.82 12.74 21.94
N THR A 284 -9.82 12.16 22.60
CA THR A 284 -11.19 12.71 22.52
C THR A 284 -11.96 12.43 23.79
N SER A 285 -11.65 13.18 24.86
CA SER A 285 -12.59 13.41 25.93
C SER A 285 -12.61 14.91 26.25
N PHE A 286 -13.03 15.74 25.28
CA PHE A 286 -13.64 17.02 25.59
C PHE A 286 -15.14 16.79 25.69
N GLN A 287 -15.59 16.42 26.90
CA GLN A 287 -16.98 16.51 27.28
C GLN A 287 -17.37 18.00 27.34
N HIS A 288 -18.41 18.33 26.59
CA HIS A 288 -19.20 19.54 26.80
C HIS A 288 -19.71 19.58 28.28
N LYS A 289 -19.34 20.63 28.98
CA LYS A 289 -20.13 21.22 30.06
C LYS A 289 -20.64 22.56 29.58
#